data_6c79ffe4f62964eadf04d27db6308c8f
#
_entry.id   6c79ffe4f62964eadf04d27db6308c8f
#
_cell.length_a   1.000
_cell.length_b   1.000
_cell.length_c   1.000
_cell.angle_alpha   90.00
_cell.angle_beta   90.00
_cell.angle_gamma   90.00
#
_symmetry.space_group_name_H-M   'P 1'
#
loop_
_entity.id
_entity.type
_entity.pdbx_description
1 polymer ?
#
loop_
_entity_poly.entity_id
_entity_poly.type
_entity_poly.pdbx_seq_one_letter_code
_entity_poly.pdbx_strand_id
1 'polypeptide(L)'
;MEIRILTQKAEMLAHLDIVKQLYPDFTVEKYGTLIEEMLQANYQQIIVVKNNQTIALTGVWSATKLWSGKYVEIDSFVVHEDFRGQKIGDILIEEVHKIAKDVNANQIVLDAFTTNFSAGKFYINHGFEPKGFHFVKILNQ
;
A
#
# COMPACT_ATOMS: atom_id res chain seq x y z
N MET A 1 -11.48 -16.46 0.79
CA MET A 1 -10.88 -15.12 0.62
C MET A 1 -10.80 -14.77 -0.85
N GLU A 2 -11.05 -13.52 -1.16
CA GLU A 2 -10.96 -13.01 -2.52
C GLU A 2 -9.95 -11.87 -2.57
N ILE A 3 -9.13 -11.84 -3.61
CA ILE A 3 -8.16 -10.77 -3.85
C ILE A 3 -8.65 -9.98 -5.06
N ARG A 4 -8.69 -8.66 -4.94
CA ARG A 4 -9.10 -7.77 -6.05
C ARG A 4 -8.06 -6.69 -6.26
N ILE A 5 -7.86 -6.34 -7.53
CA ILE A 5 -7.04 -5.20 -7.93
C ILE A 5 -7.99 -4.06 -8.28
N LEU A 6 -7.84 -2.92 -7.62
CA LEU A 6 -8.70 -1.75 -7.84
C LEU A 6 -7.93 -0.71 -8.65
N THR A 7 -8.54 -0.25 -9.75
CA THR A 7 -7.95 0.74 -10.65
C THR A 7 -8.85 1.95 -10.87
N GLN A 8 -10.07 1.94 -10.33
CA GLN A 8 -11.05 2.99 -10.55
C GLN A 8 -11.40 3.68 -9.24
N LYS A 9 -11.64 5.00 -9.31
CA LYS A 9 -11.97 5.82 -8.14
C LYS A 9 -13.16 5.26 -7.35
N ALA A 10 -14.25 4.93 -8.05
CA ALA A 10 -15.45 4.44 -7.38
C ALA A 10 -15.19 3.15 -6.59
N GLU A 11 -14.40 2.24 -7.17
CA GLU A 11 -14.01 1.01 -6.48
C GLU A 11 -13.22 1.29 -5.20
N MET A 12 -12.29 2.24 -5.28
CA MET A 12 -11.44 2.60 -4.14
C MET A 12 -12.25 3.25 -3.03
N LEU A 13 -13.17 4.15 -3.37
CA LEU A 13 -14.03 4.81 -2.39
C LEU A 13 -14.93 3.82 -1.65
N ALA A 14 -15.32 2.72 -2.29
CA ALA A 14 -16.16 1.70 -1.68
C ALA A 14 -15.47 0.98 -0.51
N HIS A 15 -14.16 1.09 -0.40
CA HIS A 15 -13.37 0.43 0.64
C HIS A 15 -12.71 1.42 1.61
N LEU A 16 -13.32 2.59 1.80
CA LEU A 16 -12.80 3.62 2.71
C LEU A 16 -12.66 3.10 4.15
N ASP A 17 -13.52 2.19 4.58
CA ASP A 17 -13.51 1.71 5.97
C ASP A 17 -12.17 1.09 6.37
N ILE A 18 -11.55 0.30 5.49
CA ILE A 18 -10.23 -0.26 5.80
C ILE A 18 -9.14 0.83 5.81
N VAL A 19 -9.25 1.81 4.92
CA VAL A 19 -8.31 2.94 4.85
C VAL A 19 -8.34 3.77 6.13
N LYS A 20 -9.52 3.90 6.75
CA LYS A 20 -9.69 4.65 8.00
C LYS A 20 -8.99 4.02 9.19
N GLN A 21 -8.57 2.77 9.11
CA GLN A 21 -7.72 2.18 10.16
C GLN A 21 -6.33 2.82 10.18
N LEU A 22 -5.86 3.34 9.05
CA LEU A 22 -4.62 4.12 8.99
C LEU A 22 -4.86 5.62 9.15
N TYR A 23 -5.95 6.10 8.60
CA TYR A 23 -6.29 7.53 8.52
C TYR A 23 -7.71 7.75 9.05
N PRO A 24 -7.90 7.72 10.39
CA PRO A 24 -9.25 7.75 10.99
C PRO A 24 -10.07 8.98 10.64
N ASP A 25 -9.41 10.09 10.32
CA ASP A 25 -10.08 11.36 10.04
C ASP A 25 -10.45 11.56 8.57
N PHE A 26 -10.17 10.59 7.71
CA PHE A 26 -10.53 10.69 6.29
C PHE A 26 -12.04 10.69 6.12
N THR A 27 -12.53 11.64 5.31
CA THR A 27 -13.90 11.67 4.80
C THR A 27 -13.90 11.14 3.37
N VAL A 28 -15.08 10.80 2.86
CA VAL A 28 -15.24 10.40 1.45
C VAL A 28 -14.71 11.51 0.52
N GLU A 29 -15.00 12.78 0.85
CA GLU A 29 -14.59 13.92 0.05
C GLU A 29 -13.07 14.06 0.00
N LYS A 30 -12.42 14.01 1.16
CA LYS A 30 -10.95 14.12 1.24
C LYS A 30 -10.28 12.94 0.53
N TYR A 31 -10.72 11.74 0.80
CA TYR A 31 -10.18 10.54 0.17
C TYR A 31 -10.36 10.58 -1.33
N GLY A 32 -11.56 10.94 -1.79
CA GLY A 32 -11.88 11.05 -3.21
C GLY A 32 -11.00 12.08 -3.95
N THR A 33 -10.73 13.22 -3.32
CA THR A 33 -9.86 14.25 -3.91
C THR A 33 -8.43 13.73 -4.07
N LEU A 34 -7.91 13.05 -3.05
CA LEU A 34 -6.56 12.48 -3.11
C LEU A 34 -6.47 11.38 -4.17
N ILE A 35 -7.43 10.47 -4.18
CA ILE A 35 -7.44 9.35 -5.15
C ILE A 35 -7.52 9.88 -6.58
N GLU A 36 -8.34 10.89 -6.84
CA GLU A 36 -8.46 11.46 -8.18
C GLU A 36 -7.12 11.97 -8.68
N GLU A 37 -6.35 12.64 -7.82
CA GLU A 37 -5.02 13.12 -8.17
C GLU A 37 -4.04 11.96 -8.34
N MET A 38 -4.08 10.97 -7.43
CA MET A 38 -3.18 9.81 -7.47
C MET A 38 -3.38 8.96 -8.72
N LEU A 39 -4.62 8.83 -9.20
CA LEU A 39 -4.94 8.04 -10.39
C LEU A 39 -4.45 8.67 -11.70
N GLN A 40 -3.96 9.91 -11.67
CA GLN A 40 -3.27 10.50 -12.82
C GLN A 40 -1.88 9.92 -13.04
N ALA A 41 -1.33 9.25 -12.04
CA ALA A 41 -0.08 8.50 -12.13
C ALA A 41 -0.38 6.99 -12.14
N ASN A 42 0.65 6.16 -12.09
CA ASN A 42 0.48 4.70 -12.09
C ASN A 42 0.24 4.21 -10.67
N TYR A 43 -0.98 4.35 -10.19
CA TYR A 43 -1.41 3.94 -8.87
C TYR A 43 -2.56 2.95 -8.97
N GLN A 44 -2.50 1.93 -8.14
CA GLN A 44 -3.59 0.95 -8.00
C GLN A 44 -3.62 0.44 -6.57
N GLN A 45 -4.67 -0.26 -6.21
CA GLN A 45 -4.80 -0.85 -4.88
C GLN A 45 -5.03 -2.34 -5.00
N ILE A 46 -4.55 -3.06 -4.00
CA ILE A 46 -4.85 -4.48 -3.81
C ILE A 46 -5.66 -4.59 -2.54
N ILE A 47 -6.80 -5.30 -2.60
CA ILE A 47 -7.59 -5.58 -1.41
C ILE A 47 -7.78 -7.08 -1.24
N VAL A 48 -7.96 -7.49 0.02
CA VAL A 48 -8.37 -8.85 0.38
C VAL A 48 -9.75 -8.76 1.02
N VAL A 49 -10.68 -9.55 0.50
CA VAL A 49 -12.07 -9.58 0.96
C VAL A 49 -12.39 -10.96 1.51
N LYS A 50 -13.04 -11.00 2.66
CA LYS A 50 -13.51 -12.22 3.29
C LYS A 50 -14.92 -11.98 3.84
N ASN A 51 -15.88 -12.83 3.45
CA ASN A 51 -17.28 -12.72 3.89
C ASN A 51 -17.83 -11.30 3.66
N ASN A 52 -17.61 -10.75 2.46
CA ASN A 52 -18.06 -9.41 2.05
C ASN A 52 -17.44 -8.26 2.86
N GLN A 53 -16.40 -8.52 3.63
CA GLN A 53 -15.66 -7.51 4.38
C GLN A 53 -14.26 -7.34 3.81
N THR A 54 -13.84 -6.10 3.60
CA THR A 54 -12.45 -5.81 3.21
C THR A 54 -11.58 -5.92 4.46
N ILE A 55 -10.68 -6.89 4.47
CA ILE A 55 -9.85 -7.18 5.63
C ILE A 55 -8.41 -6.72 5.48
N ALA A 56 -8.01 -6.30 4.29
CA ALA A 56 -6.66 -5.78 4.07
C ALA A 56 -6.60 -4.96 2.79
N LEU A 57 -5.64 -4.04 2.74
CA LEU A 57 -5.42 -3.17 1.59
C LEU A 57 -3.96 -2.76 1.53
N THR A 58 -3.43 -2.61 0.33
CA THR A 58 -2.21 -1.84 0.09
C THR A 58 -2.35 -1.02 -1.18
N GLY A 59 -1.81 0.19 -1.17
CA GLY A 59 -1.58 0.95 -2.37
C GLY A 59 -0.30 0.49 -3.05
N VAL A 60 -0.24 0.63 -4.37
CA VAL A 60 0.91 0.25 -5.16
C VAL A 60 1.15 1.32 -6.25
N TRP A 61 2.32 1.95 -6.19
CA TRP A 61 2.79 2.87 -7.21
C TRP A 61 3.78 2.17 -8.13
N SER A 62 3.82 2.55 -9.39
CA SER A 62 4.85 2.10 -10.35
C SER A 62 5.47 3.32 -10.99
N ALA A 63 6.80 3.42 -10.94
CA ALA A 63 7.52 4.55 -11.51
C ALA A 63 8.97 4.15 -11.83
N THR A 64 9.74 5.11 -12.36
CA THR A 64 11.13 4.87 -12.74
C THR A 64 12.00 6.02 -12.22
N LYS A 65 13.15 5.68 -11.65
CA LYS A 65 14.17 6.64 -11.21
C LYS A 65 15.50 6.26 -11.85
N LEU A 66 16.38 7.25 -11.98
CA LEU A 66 17.70 7.01 -12.59
C LEU A 66 18.51 5.96 -11.83
N TRP A 67 18.50 6.02 -10.50
CA TRP A 67 19.35 5.12 -9.69
C TRP A 67 18.79 3.72 -9.52
N SER A 68 17.48 3.56 -9.58
CA SER A 68 16.85 2.26 -9.34
C SER A 68 16.35 1.59 -10.62
N GLY A 69 16.14 2.35 -11.69
CA GLY A 69 15.34 1.89 -12.81
C GLY A 69 13.87 1.81 -12.40
N LYS A 70 13.13 0.90 -12.99
CA LYS A 70 11.70 0.74 -12.69
C LYS A 70 11.51 0.11 -11.31
N TYR A 71 10.59 0.68 -10.53
CA TYR A 71 10.26 0.19 -9.20
C TYR A 71 8.75 0.18 -8.95
N VAL A 72 8.35 -0.63 -8.01
CA VAL A 72 7.01 -0.66 -7.44
C VAL A 72 7.11 -0.24 -5.99
N GLU A 73 6.25 0.65 -5.55
CA GLU A 73 6.27 1.14 -4.17
C GLU A 73 4.99 0.74 -3.44
N ILE A 74 5.18 0.11 -2.28
CA ILE A 74 4.10 -0.19 -1.35
C ILE A 74 3.77 1.08 -0.55
N ASP A 75 2.49 1.42 -0.47
CA ASP A 75 2.02 2.60 0.23
C ASP A 75 0.68 2.30 0.91
N SER A 76 0.51 2.78 2.14
CA SER A 76 -0.72 2.57 2.91
C SER A 76 -1.08 1.10 3.10
N PHE A 77 -0.15 0.33 3.62
CA PHE A 77 -0.31 -1.10 3.86
C PHE A 77 -1.04 -1.34 5.18
N VAL A 78 -2.19 -2.01 5.14
CA VAL A 78 -3.00 -2.25 6.34
C VAL A 78 -3.68 -3.61 6.31
N VAL A 79 -3.67 -4.29 7.46
CA VAL A 79 -4.50 -5.47 7.74
C VAL A 79 -5.46 -5.09 8.86
N HIS A 80 -6.74 -5.38 8.66
CA HIS A 80 -7.77 -5.10 9.67
C HIS A 80 -7.37 -5.73 11.01
N GLU A 81 -7.55 -4.99 12.10
CA GLU A 81 -7.07 -5.40 13.42
C GLU A 81 -7.57 -6.78 13.87
N ASP A 82 -8.81 -7.14 13.48
CA ASP A 82 -9.40 -8.43 13.84
C ASP A 82 -8.81 -9.61 13.06
N PHE A 83 -8.00 -9.33 12.03
CA PHE A 83 -7.43 -10.36 11.16
C PHE A 83 -5.89 -10.40 11.20
N ARG A 84 -5.27 -9.65 12.10
CA ARG A 84 -3.82 -9.67 12.28
C ARG A 84 -3.37 -11.03 12.83
N GLY A 85 -2.14 -11.42 12.50
CA GLY A 85 -1.60 -12.71 12.93
C GLY A 85 -2.08 -13.91 12.12
N GLN A 86 -2.82 -13.68 11.03
CA GLN A 86 -3.37 -14.73 10.17
C GLN A 86 -2.70 -14.78 8.79
N LYS A 87 -1.52 -14.20 8.66
CA LYS A 87 -0.72 -14.18 7.42
C LYS A 87 -1.39 -13.45 6.24
N ILE A 88 -2.31 -12.54 6.53
CA ILE A 88 -2.95 -11.74 5.48
C ILE A 88 -1.95 -10.77 4.84
N GLY A 89 -1.05 -10.20 5.66
CA GLY A 89 0.02 -9.35 5.13
C GLY A 89 0.92 -10.07 4.13
N ASP A 90 1.18 -11.35 4.35
CA ASP A 90 1.98 -12.18 3.43
C ASP A 90 1.29 -12.26 2.06
N ILE A 91 -0.04 -12.38 2.05
CA ILE A 91 -0.83 -12.42 0.81
C ILE A 91 -0.65 -11.12 0.04
N LEU A 92 -0.75 -9.97 0.73
CA LEU A 92 -0.55 -8.66 0.09
C LEU A 92 0.86 -8.54 -0.52
N ILE A 93 1.89 -8.93 0.21
CA ILE A 93 3.27 -8.89 -0.30
C ILE A 93 3.41 -9.76 -1.54
N GLU A 94 2.84 -10.95 -1.55
CA GLU A 94 2.90 -11.84 -2.70
C GLU A 94 2.22 -11.23 -3.93
N GLU A 95 1.08 -10.57 -3.73
CA GLU A 95 0.39 -9.89 -4.83
C GLU A 95 1.19 -8.70 -5.37
N VAL A 96 1.89 -7.97 -4.49
CA VAL A 96 2.80 -6.90 -4.93
C VAL A 96 3.93 -7.47 -5.77
N HIS A 97 4.49 -8.62 -5.39
CA HIS A 97 5.52 -9.31 -6.19
C HIS A 97 5.01 -9.64 -7.59
N LYS A 98 3.77 -10.10 -7.72
CA LYS A 98 3.17 -10.39 -9.03
C LYS A 98 3.08 -9.14 -9.89
N ILE A 99 2.64 -8.02 -9.32
CA ILE A 99 2.59 -6.74 -10.03
C ILE A 99 4.01 -6.32 -10.47
N ALA A 100 4.98 -6.40 -9.57
CA ALA A 100 6.36 -6.03 -9.87
C ALA A 100 6.91 -6.86 -11.03
N LYS A 101 6.64 -8.15 -11.05
CA LYS A 101 7.04 -9.04 -12.14
C LYS A 101 6.36 -8.66 -13.45
N ASP A 102 5.06 -8.39 -13.42
CA ASP A 102 4.29 -8.04 -14.62
C ASP A 102 4.78 -6.75 -15.28
N VAL A 103 5.25 -5.79 -14.50
CA VAL A 103 5.76 -4.52 -15.02
C VAL A 103 7.28 -4.54 -15.23
N ASN A 104 7.94 -5.67 -14.99
CA ASN A 104 9.42 -5.80 -15.07
C ASN A 104 10.15 -4.83 -14.15
N ALA A 105 9.65 -4.65 -12.92
CA ALA A 105 10.31 -3.79 -11.95
C ALA A 105 11.62 -4.42 -11.45
N ASN A 106 12.60 -3.57 -11.19
CA ASN A 106 13.89 -3.98 -10.63
C ASN A 106 13.86 -4.05 -9.10
N GLN A 107 12.96 -3.29 -8.48
CA GLN A 107 12.88 -3.18 -7.02
C GLN A 107 11.43 -3.04 -6.57
N ILE A 108 11.17 -3.52 -5.36
CA ILE A 108 9.98 -3.16 -4.58
C ILE A 108 10.50 -2.33 -3.42
N VAL A 109 9.93 -1.14 -3.22
CA VAL A 109 10.36 -0.21 -2.18
C VAL A 109 9.19 0.17 -1.29
N LEU A 110 9.49 0.65 -0.10
CA LEU A 110 8.50 1.21 0.81
C LEU A 110 9.18 2.11 1.83
N ASP A 111 8.39 2.95 2.49
CA ASP A 111 8.81 3.72 3.64
C ASP A 111 8.08 3.21 4.88
N ALA A 112 8.80 3.10 5.99
CA ALA A 112 8.23 2.75 7.28
C ALA A 112 8.74 3.73 8.32
N PHE A 113 7.87 4.12 9.27
CA PHE A 113 8.30 4.98 10.37
C PHE A 113 9.33 4.26 11.23
N THR A 114 10.37 4.96 11.62
CA THR A 114 11.46 4.40 12.46
C THR A 114 10.97 3.87 13.80
N THR A 115 9.82 4.37 14.27
CA THR A 115 9.20 3.96 15.54
C THR A 115 8.28 2.75 15.39
N ASN A 116 7.95 2.33 14.18
CA ASN A 116 7.08 1.19 13.95
C ASN A 116 7.92 -0.09 13.82
N PHE A 117 8.36 -0.63 14.96
CA PHE A 117 9.27 -1.78 14.99
C PHE A 117 8.64 -3.05 14.44
N SER A 118 7.35 -3.28 14.70
CA SER A 118 6.68 -4.49 14.21
C SER A 118 6.55 -4.50 12.69
N ALA A 119 6.26 -3.34 12.08
CA ALA A 119 6.24 -3.21 10.62
C ALA A 119 7.64 -3.42 10.03
N GLY A 120 8.66 -2.80 10.62
CA GLY A 120 10.04 -2.98 10.19
C GLY A 120 10.47 -4.45 10.20
N LYS A 121 10.15 -5.17 11.29
CA LYS A 121 10.45 -6.60 11.42
C LYS A 121 9.72 -7.40 10.34
N PHE A 122 8.45 -7.10 10.09
CA PHE A 122 7.66 -7.76 9.05
C PHE A 122 8.33 -7.62 7.68
N TYR A 123 8.73 -6.39 7.32
CA TYR A 123 9.36 -6.15 6.01
C TYR A 123 10.73 -6.80 5.90
N ILE A 124 11.55 -6.76 6.95
CA ILE A 124 12.85 -7.43 6.96
C ILE A 124 12.66 -8.94 6.77
N ASN A 125 11.66 -9.53 7.42
CA ASN A 125 11.36 -10.96 7.28
C ASN A 125 10.89 -11.32 5.87
N HIS A 126 10.43 -10.33 5.09
CA HIS A 126 10.05 -10.51 3.69
C HIS A 126 11.14 -10.13 2.70
N GLY A 127 12.38 -9.97 3.16
CA GLY A 127 13.54 -9.73 2.32
C GLY A 127 13.82 -8.26 2.00
N PHE A 128 13.11 -7.32 2.64
CA PHE A 128 13.40 -5.90 2.49
C PHE A 128 14.59 -5.52 3.37
N GLU A 129 15.45 -4.64 2.83
CA GLU A 129 16.60 -4.13 3.55
C GLU A 129 16.51 -2.61 3.68
N PRO A 130 16.79 -2.04 4.87
CA PRO A 130 16.79 -0.58 5.02
C PRO A 130 18.04 0.00 4.35
N LYS A 131 17.85 0.71 3.22
CA LYS A 131 18.96 1.22 2.40
C LYS A 131 19.21 2.72 2.56
N GLY A 132 18.26 3.46 3.12
CA GLY A 132 18.40 4.92 3.23
C GLY A 132 17.38 5.51 4.17
N PHE A 133 17.45 6.83 4.32
CA PHE A 133 16.52 7.58 5.16
C PHE A 133 15.54 8.37 4.29
N HIS A 134 14.30 8.49 4.78
CA HIS A 134 13.30 9.35 4.18
C HIS A 134 13.31 10.68 4.96
N PHE A 135 13.71 11.77 4.28
CA PHE A 135 13.76 13.09 4.88
C PHE A 135 12.51 13.88 4.50
N VAL A 136 11.86 14.49 5.48
CA VAL A 136 10.64 15.27 5.26
C VAL A 136 10.81 16.68 5.81
N LYS A 137 10.49 17.68 4.98
CA LYS A 137 10.39 19.08 5.42
C LYS A 137 8.93 19.50 5.20
N ILE A 138 8.22 19.77 6.30
CA ILE A 138 6.80 20.12 6.23
C ILE A 138 6.69 21.56 5.72
N LEU A 139 5.91 21.78 4.66
CA LEU A 139 5.69 23.10 4.07
C LEU A 139 4.38 23.73 4.54
N ASN A 140 3.34 22.90 4.71
CA ASN A 140 2.01 23.34 5.16
C ASN A 140 1.59 22.51 6.35
N GLN A 141 1.03 23.17 7.34
CA GLN A 141 0.55 22.48 8.53
C GLN A 141 -0.94 22.70 8.77
#